data_a05a2a1c52ac09f900f1518c6c83eb6e
#
_entry.id   a05a2a1c52ac09f900f1518c6c83eb6e
#
_cell.length_a   1.000
_cell.length_b   1.000
_cell.length_c   1.000
_cell.angle_alpha   90.00
_cell.angle_beta   90.00
_cell.angle_gamma   90.00
#
_symmetry.space_group_name_H-M   'P 1'
#
loop_
_entity.id
_entity.type
_entity.pdbx_description
1 polymer ?
#
loop_
_entity_poly.entity_id
_entity_poly.type
_entity_poly.pdbx_seq_one_letter_code
_entity_poly.pdbx_strand_id
1 'polypeptide(L)'
;MSQTAPTPAAATTTPQDEADVIVVGAGPAGSTAAYYLATAGLDVLLLEKTAFPREKVCGDGLTPRAVKQLVAMGVPVEEEGWIRNRGLRIIGGGVRLELPWPDLAEYPDYGLVRTRRDFDQTLARHAVKSGVRLLERTNVTAPLIDERSNRVVGVSARDAEGRTRHFRAPLVLAADGNSSRLSIALGIRKRDDRPMGVAVRTYFTSPRHDDDFLESWLE
;
A
#
# COMPACT_ATOMS: atom_id res chain seq x y z
N MET A 1 4.94 -45.57 21.51
CA MET A 1 3.83 -44.62 21.80
C MET A 1 3.88 -43.52 20.75
N SER A 2 3.03 -43.65 19.73
CA SER A 2 2.98 -42.68 18.61
C SER A 2 2.03 -41.54 19.02
N GLN A 3 2.59 -40.33 19.19
CA GLN A 3 1.78 -39.14 19.39
C GLN A 3 1.23 -38.69 18.03
N THR A 4 -0.03 -38.85 17.80
CA THR A 4 -0.75 -38.25 16.68
C THR A 4 -0.79 -36.72 16.90
N ALA A 5 -0.22 -35.94 15.96
CA ALA A 5 -0.34 -34.51 15.95
C ALA A 5 -1.83 -34.11 15.84
N PRO A 6 -2.27 -33.03 16.54
CA PRO A 6 -3.65 -32.58 16.47
C PRO A 6 -4.01 -32.13 15.07
N THR A 7 -5.08 -32.64 14.53
CA THR A 7 -5.69 -32.18 13.27
C THR A 7 -6.04 -30.70 13.41
N PRO A 8 -5.63 -29.84 12.47
CA PRO A 8 -5.97 -28.43 12.52
C PRO A 8 -7.49 -28.27 12.44
N ALA A 9 -8.07 -27.55 13.40
CA ALA A 9 -9.49 -27.26 13.41
C ALA A 9 -9.92 -26.60 12.10
N ALA A 10 -11.02 -27.08 11.51
CA ALA A 10 -11.59 -26.53 10.29
C ALA A 10 -11.87 -25.02 10.50
N ALA A 11 -11.25 -24.17 9.69
CA ALA A 11 -11.48 -22.75 9.75
C ALA A 11 -12.91 -22.44 9.30
N THR A 12 -13.69 -21.84 10.18
CA THR A 12 -15.09 -21.44 9.91
C THR A 12 -15.05 -20.18 9.04
N THR A 13 -15.63 -20.22 7.84
CA THR A 13 -15.88 -19.06 7.00
C THR A 13 -17.25 -18.48 7.40
N THR A 14 -17.30 -17.19 7.69
CA THR A 14 -18.56 -16.46 7.94
C THR A 14 -18.89 -15.58 6.74
N PRO A 15 -20.16 -15.11 6.57
CA PRO A 15 -20.51 -14.17 5.50
C PRO A 15 -19.63 -12.89 5.49
N GLN A 16 -19.10 -12.50 6.64
CA GLN A 16 -18.17 -11.37 6.78
C GLN A 16 -16.78 -11.65 6.18
N ASP A 17 -16.47 -12.92 5.93
CA ASP A 17 -15.19 -13.36 5.36
C ASP A 17 -15.26 -13.53 3.83
N GLU A 18 -16.39 -13.19 3.21
CA GLU A 18 -16.61 -13.21 1.76
C GLU A 18 -16.67 -11.79 1.20
N ALA A 19 -16.23 -11.61 -0.05
CA ALA A 19 -16.24 -10.35 -0.79
C ALA A 19 -16.22 -10.60 -2.30
N ASP A 20 -16.55 -9.59 -3.11
CA ASP A 20 -16.29 -9.62 -4.55
C ASP A 20 -14.80 -9.54 -4.84
N VAL A 21 -14.07 -8.73 -4.07
CA VAL A 21 -12.63 -8.54 -4.21
C VAL A 21 -11.95 -8.49 -2.84
N ILE A 22 -10.89 -9.27 -2.68
CA ILE A 22 -9.94 -9.12 -1.57
C ILE A 22 -8.73 -8.35 -2.06
N VAL A 23 -8.38 -7.26 -1.38
CA VAL A 23 -7.14 -6.50 -1.58
C VAL A 23 -6.21 -6.75 -0.42
N VAL A 24 -5.00 -7.20 -0.70
CA VAL A 24 -3.99 -7.53 0.32
C VAL A 24 -2.96 -6.41 0.42
N GLY A 25 -2.93 -5.72 1.56
CA GLY A 25 -2.07 -4.58 1.85
C GLY A 25 -2.75 -3.23 1.65
N ALA A 26 -2.90 -2.46 2.72
CA ALA A 26 -3.49 -1.12 2.74
C ALA A 26 -2.43 0.00 2.63
N GLY A 27 -1.42 -0.20 1.79
CA GLY A 27 -0.54 0.86 1.31
C GLY A 27 -1.20 1.70 0.20
N PRO A 28 -0.49 2.68 -0.40
CA PRO A 28 -1.07 3.55 -1.42
C PRO A 28 -1.73 2.79 -2.57
N ALA A 29 -1.09 1.73 -3.07
CA ALA A 29 -1.63 0.94 -4.18
C ALA A 29 -2.93 0.21 -3.79
N GLY A 30 -2.94 -0.48 -2.64
CA GLY A 30 -4.10 -1.25 -2.21
C GLY A 30 -5.27 -0.38 -1.79
N SER A 31 -5.02 0.70 -1.05
CA SER A 31 -6.07 1.64 -0.63
C SER A 31 -6.70 2.34 -1.84
N THR A 32 -5.89 2.75 -2.84
CA THR A 32 -6.39 3.35 -4.06
C THR A 32 -7.21 2.37 -4.89
N ALA A 33 -6.71 1.13 -5.08
CA ALA A 33 -7.46 0.10 -5.79
C ALA A 33 -8.79 -0.23 -5.10
N ALA A 34 -8.76 -0.39 -3.77
CA ALA A 34 -9.95 -0.66 -2.97
C ALA A 34 -10.98 0.47 -3.10
N TYR A 35 -10.53 1.74 -3.06
CA TYR A 35 -11.39 2.89 -3.27
C TYR A 35 -12.14 2.82 -4.62
N TYR A 36 -11.40 2.64 -5.73
CA TYR A 36 -12.03 2.60 -7.05
C TYR A 36 -12.94 1.39 -7.25
N LEU A 37 -12.59 0.24 -6.70
CA LEU A 37 -13.44 -0.96 -6.76
C LEU A 37 -14.75 -0.76 -5.97
N ALA A 38 -14.67 -0.19 -4.77
CA ALA A 38 -15.86 0.11 -3.96
C ALA A 38 -16.75 1.17 -4.61
N THR A 39 -16.16 2.23 -5.17
CA THR A 39 -16.93 3.26 -5.91
C THR A 39 -17.56 2.72 -7.18
N ALA A 40 -17.05 1.63 -7.74
CA ALA A 40 -17.67 0.89 -8.84
C ALA A 40 -18.80 -0.08 -8.36
N GLY A 41 -19.11 -0.11 -7.07
CA GLY A 41 -20.21 -0.90 -6.51
C GLY A 41 -19.85 -2.31 -6.07
N LEU A 42 -18.55 -2.67 -6.03
CA LEU A 42 -18.11 -3.98 -5.56
C LEU A 42 -17.98 -4.02 -4.04
N ASP A 43 -18.27 -5.17 -3.44
CA ASP A 43 -17.93 -5.45 -2.04
C ASP A 43 -16.43 -5.76 -1.93
N VAL A 44 -15.70 -4.87 -1.26
CA VAL A 44 -14.24 -4.93 -1.17
C VAL A 44 -13.78 -5.16 0.27
N LEU A 45 -12.98 -6.21 0.45
CA LEU A 45 -12.30 -6.50 1.70
C LEU A 45 -10.81 -6.16 1.58
N LEU A 46 -10.37 -5.16 2.34
CA LEU A 46 -8.98 -4.68 2.40
C LEU A 46 -8.31 -5.23 3.66
N LEU A 47 -7.27 -6.05 3.49
CA LEU A 47 -6.55 -6.70 4.58
C LEU A 47 -5.20 -6.04 4.81
N GLU A 48 -4.96 -5.55 6.03
CA GLU A 48 -3.69 -4.94 6.43
C GLU A 48 -3.09 -5.67 7.65
N LYS A 49 -1.82 -6.05 7.53
CA LYS A 49 -1.13 -6.83 8.59
C LYS A 49 -0.88 -6.07 9.89
N THR A 50 -0.84 -4.73 9.83
CA THR A 50 -0.60 -3.87 10.99
C THR A 50 -1.80 -2.97 11.27
N ALA A 51 -1.80 -2.28 12.42
CA ALA A 51 -2.76 -1.22 12.68
C ALA A 51 -2.20 0.13 12.22
N PHE A 52 -3.07 1.06 11.85
CA PHE A 52 -2.73 2.44 11.61
C PHE A 52 -2.76 3.27 12.91
N PRO A 53 -1.93 4.33 13.01
CA PRO A 53 -0.90 4.74 12.05
C PRO A 53 0.31 3.80 12.08
N ARG A 54 0.96 3.58 10.92
CA ARG A 54 2.12 2.70 10.81
C ARG A 54 3.24 3.30 9.97
N GLU A 55 4.46 2.97 10.33
CA GLU A 55 5.63 3.34 9.56
C GLU A 55 5.82 2.46 8.31
N LYS A 56 6.34 3.06 7.26
CA LYS A 56 6.80 2.37 6.05
C LYS A 56 8.04 3.06 5.51
N VAL A 57 9.14 2.34 5.42
CA VAL A 57 10.37 2.87 4.79
C VAL A 57 10.12 3.04 3.30
N CYS A 58 9.94 4.29 2.89
CA CYS A 58 9.73 4.73 1.50
C CYS A 58 9.79 6.26 1.48
N GLY A 59 9.89 6.87 0.29
CA GLY A 59 9.77 8.33 0.13
C GLY A 59 8.40 8.86 0.56
N ASP A 60 8.40 10.08 1.05
CA ASP A 60 7.23 10.83 1.49
C ASP A 60 6.77 11.86 0.42
N GLY A 61 7.59 12.05 -0.63
CA GLY A 61 7.32 12.97 -1.72
C GLY A 61 6.37 12.38 -2.77
N LEU A 62 5.46 13.19 -3.25
CA LEU A 62 4.48 12.90 -4.27
C LEU A 62 4.67 13.82 -5.47
N THR A 63 4.75 13.24 -6.65
CA THR A 63 4.83 14.00 -7.91
C THR A 63 3.46 14.56 -8.30
N PRO A 64 3.39 15.56 -9.21
CA PRO A 64 2.12 16.08 -9.75
C PRO A 64 1.16 14.99 -10.24
N ARG A 65 1.69 13.92 -10.80
CA ARG A 65 0.88 12.77 -11.24
C ARG A 65 0.17 12.08 -10.06
N ALA A 66 0.86 11.92 -8.94
CA ALA A 66 0.24 11.34 -7.74
C ALA A 66 -0.79 12.29 -7.14
N VAL A 67 -0.49 13.60 -7.10
CA VAL A 67 -1.42 14.64 -6.63
C VAL A 67 -2.69 14.65 -7.46
N LYS A 68 -2.60 14.57 -8.78
CA LYS A 68 -3.78 14.45 -9.67
C LYS A 68 -4.68 13.27 -9.25
N GLN A 69 -4.10 12.12 -8.91
CA GLN A 69 -4.89 10.97 -8.47
C GLN A 69 -5.57 11.21 -7.12
N LEU A 70 -4.90 11.85 -6.18
CA LEU A 70 -5.49 12.21 -4.89
C LEU A 70 -6.68 13.14 -5.06
N VAL A 71 -6.52 14.17 -5.88
CA VAL A 71 -7.61 15.12 -6.20
C VAL A 71 -8.77 14.41 -6.90
N ALA A 72 -8.49 13.56 -7.87
CA ALA A 72 -9.52 12.78 -8.58
C ALA A 72 -10.30 11.81 -7.66
N MET A 73 -9.65 11.31 -6.61
CA MET A 73 -10.28 10.50 -5.58
C MET A 73 -11.08 11.34 -4.56
N GLY A 74 -10.94 12.67 -4.57
CA GLY A 74 -11.55 13.56 -3.56
C GLY A 74 -10.84 13.52 -2.20
N VAL A 75 -9.54 13.15 -2.18
CA VAL A 75 -8.73 13.25 -0.95
C VAL A 75 -8.49 14.73 -0.64
N PRO A 76 -8.74 15.20 0.60
CA PRO A 76 -8.58 16.61 0.96
C PRO A 76 -7.10 16.98 1.11
N VAL A 77 -6.47 17.35 0.01
CA VAL A 77 -5.04 17.67 -0.07
C VAL A 77 -4.70 19.09 0.38
N GLU A 78 -5.69 19.92 0.70
CA GLU A 78 -5.53 21.29 1.21
C GLU A 78 -5.59 21.35 2.75
N GLU A 79 -5.86 20.24 3.42
CA GLU A 79 -5.89 20.18 4.88
C GLU A 79 -4.46 20.21 5.48
N GLU A 80 -4.37 20.50 6.78
CA GLU A 80 -3.11 20.49 7.51
C GLU A 80 -2.35 19.16 7.37
N GLY A 81 -1.02 19.25 7.33
CA GLY A 81 -0.13 18.09 7.20
C GLY A 81 0.29 17.77 5.77
N TRP A 82 -0.21 18.48 4.77
CA TRP A 82 0.30 18.45 3.41
C TRP A 82 1.26 19.62 3.16
N ILE A 83 2.45 19.33 2.64
CA ILE A 83 3.46 20.33 2.28
C ILE A 83 3.63 20.31 0.78
N ARG A 84 3.51 21.46 0.13
CA ARG A 84 3.73 21.58 -1.32
C ARG A 84 5.21 21.63 -1.63
N ASN A 85 5.61 20.98 -2.73
CA ASN A 85 6.92 21.14 -3.34
C ASN A 85 6.75 21.54 -4.80
N ARG A 86 7.68 22.33 -5.29
CA ARG A 86 7.63 22.90 -6.65
C ARG A 86 8.52 22.19 -7.66
N GLY A 87 9.30 21.21 -7.25
CA GLY A 87 10.18 20.52 -8.18
C GLY A 87 11.18 19.59 -7.55
N LEU A 88 12.12 19.16 -8.37
CA LEU A 88 13.26 18.33 -8.00
C LEU A 88 14.53 19.18 -8.00
N ARG A 89 15.40 18.96 -7.03
CA ARG A 89 16.77 19.47 -7.02
C ARG A 89 17.72 18.28 -7.06
N ILE A 90 18.60 18.26 -8.05
CA ILE A 90 19.59 17.20 -8.22
C ILE A 90 20.96 17.82 -7.98
N ILE A 91 21.74 17.20 -7.09
CA ILE A 91 23.09 17.64 -6.71
C ILE A 91 24.04 16.46 -6.92
N GLY A 92 25.12 16.67 -7.67
CA GLY A 92 26.14 15.65 -7.90
C GLY A 92 27.20 16.13 -8.88
N GLY A 93 28.43 15.59 -8.81
CA GLY A 93 29.51 15.95 -9.72
C GLY A 93 29.86 17.45 -9.75
N GLY A 94 29.63 18.18 -8.66
CA GLY A 94 29.83 19.62 -8.58
C GLY A 94 28.71 20.46 -9.25
N VAL A 95 27.65 19.84 -9.74
CA VAL A 95 26.52 20.51 -10.40
C VAL A 95 25.30 20.48 -9.47
N ARG A 96 24.55 21.59 -9.46
CA ARG A 96 23.23 21.71 -8.84
C ARG A 96 22.22 22.08 -9.92
N LEU A 97 21.24 21.23 -10.13
CA LEU A 97 20.18 21.41 -11.11
C LEU A 97 18.83 21.51 -10.39
N GLU A 98 18.09 22.57 -10.65
CA GLU A 98 16.71 22.74 -10.18
C GLU A 98 15.74 22.55 -11.34
N LEU A 99 14.80 21.66 -11.17
CA LEU A 99 13.81 21.24 -12.15
C LEU A 99 12.41 21.51 -11.57
N PRO A 100 11.85 22.70 -11.78
CA PRO A 100 10.46 22.96 -11.42
C PRO A 100 9.51 22.00 -12.12
N TRP A 101 8.40 21.66 -11.47
CA TRP A 101 7.35 20.91 -12.13
C TRP A 101 6.82 21.69 -13.32
N PRO A 102 6.67 21.08 -14.49
CA PRO A 102 6.18 21.77 -15.66
C PRO A 102 4.70 22.15 -15.49
N ASP A 103 4.33 23.30 -16.01
CA ASP A 103 2.92 23.70 -16.15
C ASP A 103 2.28 22.91 -17.30
N LEU A 104 1.49 21.91 -16.94
CA LEU A 104 0.80 21.01 -17.87
C LEU A 104 -0.72 21.12 -17.63
N ALA A 105 -1.48 21.28 -18.71
CA ALA A 105 -2.93 21.49 -18.67
C ALA A 105 -3.71 20.44 -17.82
N GLU A 106 -3.21 19.22 -17.73
CA GLU A 106 -3.92 18.12 -17.04
C GLU A 106 -3.36 17.76 -15.66
N TYR A 107 -2.28 18.38 -15.22
CA TYR A 107 -1.59 18.06 -13.96
C TYR A 107 -1.39 19.33 -13.13
N PRO A 108 -1.46 19.24 -11.80
CA PRO A 108 -1.01 20.36 -10.98
C PRO A 108 0.47 20.65 -11.22
N ASP A 109 0.86 21.91 -11.09
CA ASP A 109 2.24 22.40 -11.21
C ASP A 109 3.03 22.25 -9.90
N TYR A 110 2.54 21.45 -8.98
CA TYR A 110 3.15 21.17 -7.68
C TYR A 110 3.09 19.68 -7.32
N GLY A 111 4.04 19.27 -6.53
CA GLY A 111 4.00 18.00 -5.81
C GLY A 111 3.58 18.23 -4.36
N LEU A 112 3.43 17.15 -3.60
CA LEU A 112 3.12 17.17 -2.18
C LEU A 112 4.11 16.32 -1.40
N VAL A 113 4.25 16.63 -0.12
CA VAL A 113 4.94 15.79 0.86
C VAL A 113 4.00 15.49 2.00
N ARG A 114 3.93 14.23 2.40
CA ARG A 114 3.27 13.79 3.62
C ARG A 114 3.95 12.53 4.12
N THR A 115 4.19 12.44 5.42
CA THR A 115 4.83 11.25 5.99
C THR A 115 4.05 10.00 5.65
N ARG A 116 4.73 8.89 5.35
CA ARG A 116 4.06 7.62 5.02
C ARG A 116 3.18 7.12 6.17
N ARG A 117 3.51 7.50 7.39
CA ARG A 117 2.69 7.21 8.57
C ARG A 117 1.28 7.78 8.43
N ASP A 118 1.18 9.05 8.02
CA ASP A 118 -0.09 9.75 7.89
C ASP A 118 -0.73 9.52 6.52
N PHE A 119 0.07 9.50 5.46
CA PHE A 119 -0.39 9.31 4.09
C PHE A 119 -1.11 7.97 3.90
N ASP A 120 -0.49 6.87 4.33
CA ASP A 120 -1.08 5.54 4.18
C ASP A 120 -2.39 5.43 4.97
N GLN A 121 -2.44 5.99 6.19
CA GLN A 121 -3.67 6.04 6.98
C GLN A 121 -4.75 6.89 6.32
N THR A 122 -4.40 8.06 5.79
CA THR A 122 -5.35 8.95 5.10
C THR A 122 -6.03 8.21 3.94
N LEU A 123 -5.26 7.52 3.10
CA LEU A 123 -5.78 6.75 1.98
C LEU A 123 -6.66 5.57 2.42
N ALA A 124 -6.21 4.82 3.43
CA ALA A 124 -6.97 3.69 3.94
C ALA A 124 -8.32 4.14 4.52
N ARG A 125 -8.34 5.23 5.31
CA ARG A 125 -9.58 5.78 5.87
C ARG A 125 -10.47 6.39 4.79
N HIS A 126 -9.88 6.98 3.74
CA HIS A 126 -10.64 7.47 2.59
C HIS A 126 -11.34 6.32 1.84
N ALA A 127 -10.66 5.20 1.62
CA ALA A 127 -11.25 4.00 1.05
C ALA A 127 -12.40 3.45 1.93
N VAL A 128 -12.23 3.43 3.26
CA VAL A 128 -13.31 3.02 4.19
C VAL A 128 -14.54 3.91 4.06
N LYS A 129 -14.38 5.23 3.94
CA LYS A 129 -15.49 6.16 3.72
C LYS A 129 -16.27 5.87 2.42
N SER A 130 -15.64 5.21 1.46
CA SER A 130 -16.26 4.80 0.19
C SER A 130 -16.88 3.40 0.22
N GLY A 131 -16.97 2.77 1.41
CA GLY A 131 -17.61 1.47 1.57
C GLY A 131 -16.67 0.28 1.70
N VAL A 132 -15.35 0.48 1.64
CA VAL A 132 -14.36 -0.59 1.81
C VAL A 132 -14.40 -1.13 3.25
N ARG A 133 -14.45 -2.44 3.39
CA ARG A 133 -14.29 -3.14 4.67
C ARG A 133 -12.80 -3.34 4.95
N LEU A 134 -12.23 -2.57 5.87
CA LEU A 134 -10.82 -2.67 6.26
C LEU A 134 -10.67 -3.55 7.50
N LEU A 135 -9.84 -4.59 7.40
CA LEU A 135 -9.39 -5.40 8.55
C LEU A 135 -7.90 -5.15 8.79
N GLU A 136 -7.62 -4.41 9.84
CA GLU A 136 -6.27 -4.20 10.36
C GLU A 136 -5.81 -5.42 11.18
N ARG A 137 -4.50 -5.55 11.44
CA ARG A 137 -3.89 -6.68 12.18
C ARG A 137 -4.25 -8.04 11.58
N THR A 138 -4.48 -8.07 10.27
CA THR A 138 -4.86 -9.28 9.53
C THR A 138 -3.75 -9.60 8.53
N ASN A 139 -2.88 -10.51 8.91
CA ASN A 139 -1.67 -10.85 8.14
C ASN A 139 -1.94 -12.02 7.20
N VAL A 140 -2.07 -11.74 5.91
CA VAL A 140 -2.21 -12.77 4.86
C VAL A 140 -0.95 -13.62 4.80
N THR A 141 -1.12 -14.94 4.85
CA THR A 141 -0.03 -15.93 4.91
C THR A 141 0.06 -16.79 3.67
N ALA A 142 -1.06 -17.09 3.00
CA ALA A 142 -1.10 -17.94 1.82
C ALA A 142 -2.34 -17.66 0.95
N PRO A 143 -2.31 -17.97 -0.36
CA PRO A 143 -3.51 -18.04 -1.18
C PRO A 143 -4.34 -19.27 -0.80
N LEU A 144 -5.66 -19.18 -0.98
CA LEU A 144 -6.55 -20.33 -1.06
C LEU A 144 -6.73 -20.69 -2.53
N ILE A 145 -6.36 -21.91 -2.89
CA ILE A 145 -6.42 -22.40 -4.27
C ILE A 145 -7.50 -23.48 -4.34
N ASP A 146 -8.38 -23.34 -5.32
CA ASP A 146 -9.33 -24.40 -5.67
C ASP A 146 -8.61 -25.53 -6.43
N GLU A 147 -8.61 -26.72 -5.88
CA GLU A 147 -7.86 -27.87 -6.41
C GLU A 147 -8.33 -28.32 -7.80
N ARG A 148 -9.59 -28.07 -8.18
CA ARG A 148 -10.14 -28.49 -9.45
C ARG A 148 -9.79 -27.53 -10.58
N SER A 149 -9.89 -26.22 -10.31
CA SER A 149 -9.69 -25.18 -11.29
C SER A 149 -8.26 -24.59 -11.27
N ASN A 150 -7.48 -24.89 -10.24
CA ASN A 150 -6.17 -24.27 -9.94
C ASN A 150 -6.22 -22.73 -9.85
N ARG A 151 -7.38 -22.18 -9.48
CA ARG A 151 -7.60 -20.73 -9.34
C ARG A 151 -7.47 -20.31 -7.87
N VAL A 152 -6.96 -19.11 -7.65
CA VAL A 152 -7.02 -18.45 -6.36
C VAL A 152 -8.47 -18.07 -6.10
N VAL A 153 -9.03 -18.54 -4.98
CA VAL A 153 -10.42 -18.31 -4.55
C VAL A 153 -10.48 -17.60 -3.20
N GLY A 154 -9.37 -17.06 -2.74
CA GLY A 154 -9.28 -16.33 -1.49
C GLY A 154 -7.89 -16.35 -0.90
N VAL A 155 -7.81 -16.04 0.38
CA VAL A 155 -6.56 -16.02 1.16
C VAL A 155 -6.75 -16.58 2.55
N SER A 156 -5.67 -17.18 3.07
CA SER A 156 -5.52 -17.53 4.49
C SER A 156 -4.76 -16.39 5.19
N ALA A 157 -5.23 -15.99 6.35
CA ALA A 157 -4.60 -14.93 7.14
C ALA A 157 -4.60 -15.27 8.63
N ARG A 158 -3.71 -14.64 9.38
CA ARG A 158 -3.72 -14.64 10.85
C ARG A 158 -4.29 -13.32 11.35
N ASP A 159 -5.29 -13.42 12.24
CA ASP A 159 -5.89 -12.26 12.90
C ASP A 159 -5.02 -11.73 14.06
N ALA A 160 -5.54 -10.70 14.76
CA ALA A 160 -4.84 -10.08 15.89
C ALA A 160 -4.55 -11.03 17.05
N GLU A 161 -5.37 -12.07 17.21
CA GLU A 161 -5.23 -13.11 18.24
C GLU A 161 -4.36 -14.30 17.75
N GLY A 162 -3.83 -14.22 16.53
CA GLY A 162 -3.01 -15.27 15.92
C GLY A 162 -3.81 -16.47 15.37
N ARG A 163 -5.14 -16.38 15.36
CA ARG A 163 -6.00 -17.44 14.81
C ARG A 163 -5.97 -17.40 13.29
N THR A 164 -6.01 -18.56 12.67
CA THR A 164 -6.14 -18.66 11.22
C THR A 164 -7.58 -18.40 10.78
N ARG A 165 -7.76 -17.44 9.86
CA ARG A 165 -9.02 -17.14 9.18
C ARG A 165 -8.88 -17.35 7.68
N HIS A 166 -9.96 -17.73 7.04
CA HIS A 166 -10.03 -17.86 5.59
C HIS A 166 -11.00 -16.85 5.02
N PHE A 167 -10.52 -16.02 4.09
CA PHE A 167 -11.31 -15.04 3.38
C PHE A 167 -11.47 -15.49 1.93
N ARG A 168 -12.68 -15.40 1.38
CA ARG A 168 -13.00 -15.87 0.03
C ARG A 168 -13.45 -14.74 -0.88
N ALA A 169 -12.96 -14.77 -2.12
CA ALA A 169 -13.38 -13.88 -3.19
C ALA A 169 -13.03 -14.46 -4.55
N PRO A 170 -13.82 -14.18 -5.60
CA PRO A 170 -13.48 -14.57 -6.96
C PRO A 170 -12.22 -13.85 -7.49
N LEU A 171 -11.85 -12.70 -6.91
CA LEU A 171 -10.66 -11.93 -7.27
C LEU A 171 -9.84 -11.56 -6.03
N VAL A 172 -8.53 -11.80 -6.10
CA VAL A 172 -7.56 -11.39 -5.08
C VAL A 172 -6.51 -10.49 -5.70
N LEU A 173 -6.36 -9.27 -5.18
CA LEU A 173 -5.38 -8.30 -5.59
C LEU A 173 -4.22 -8.25 -4.59
N ALA A 174 -3.02 -8.66 -5.02
CA ALA A 174 -1.81 -8.59 -4.21
C ALA A 174 -1.21 -7.16 -4.28
N ALA A 175 -1.35 -6.39 -3.21
CA ALA A 175 -0.81 -5.04 -3.03
C ALA A 175 0.07 -4.93 -1.77
N ASP A 176 0.64 -6.04 -1.33
CA ASP A 176 1.39 -6.22 -0.07
C ASP A 176 2.87 -5.76 -0.16
N GLY A 177 3.21 -5.06 -1.24
CA GLY A 177 4.48 -4.35 -1.41
C GLY A 177 5.61 -5.19 -2.00
N ASN A 178 6.84 -4.69 -1.89
CA ASN A 178 8.03 -5.27 -2.52
C ASN A 178 8.43 -6.67 -2.00
N SER A 179 7.94 -7.05 -0.83
CA SER A 179 8.16 -8.39 -0.24
C SER A 179 6.88 -9.22 -0.24
N SER A 180 6.08 -9.09 -1.30
CA SER A 180 4.80 -9.75 -1.46
C SER A 180 4.87 -11.25 -1.17
N ARG A 181 4.33 -11.66 -0.03
CA ARG A 181 4.28 -13.08 0.36
C ARG A 181 3.31 -13.86 -0.51
N LEU A 182 2.22 -13.19 -0.92
CA LEU A 182 1.21 -13.82 -1.76
C LEU A 182 1.79 -14.13 -3.15
N SER A 183 2.52 -13.20 -3.76
CA SER A 183 3.19 -13.43 -5.04
C SER A 183 4.23 -14.54 -4.96
N ILE A 184 5.01 -14.58 -3.87
CA ILE A 184 6.01 -15.64 -3.65
C ILE A 184 5.32 -17.01 -3.49
N ALA A 185 4.22 -17.08 -2.75
CA ALA A 185 3.46 -18.32 -2.57
C ALA A 185 2.83 -18.82 -3.87
N LEU A 186 2.58 -17.93 -4.83
CA LEU A 186 2.12 -18.24 -6.19
C LEU A 186 3.26 -18.56 -7.17
N GLY A 187 4.51 -18.68 -6.69
CA GLY A 187 5.65 -19.07 -7.50
C GLY A 187 6.38 -17.92 -8.21
N ILE A 188 5.98 -16.66 -7.99
CA ILE A 188 6.71 -15.51 -8.51
C ILE A 188 8.00 -15.35 -7.71
N ARG A 189 9.14 -15.56 -8.37
CA ARG A 189 10.45 -15.46 -7.74
C ARG A 189 11.08 -14.08 -7.97
N LYS A 190 11.84 -13.62 -6.99
CA LYS A 190 12.74 -12.48 -7.19
C LYS A 190 13.79 -12.84 -8.25
N ARG A 191 14.17 -11.85 -9.02
CA ARG A 191 15.21 -12.00 -10.04
C ARG A 191 16.58 -11.80 -9.40
N ASP A 192 17.41 -12.85 -9.37
CA ASP A 192 18.75 -12.80 -8.82
C ASP A 192 19.76 -12.12 -9.77
N ASP A 193 19.37 -11.91 -11.03
CA ASP A 193 20.15 -11.20 -12.07
C ASP A 193 20.04 -9.67 -12.00
N ARG A 194 19.36 -9.13 -11.01
CA ARG A 194 19.22 -7.67 -10.79
C ARG A 194 19.79 -7.26 -9.44
N PRO A 195 20.56 -6.16 -9.39
CA PRO A 195 21.02 -5.61 -8.12
C PRO A 195 19.82 -5.22 -7.25
N MET A 196 19.92 -5.50 -5.96
CA MET A 196 18.92 -5.14 -4.97
C MET A 196 19.29 -3.79 -4.35
N GLY A 197 18.38 -2.81 -4.48
CA GLY A 197 18.50 -1.55 -3.76
C GLY A 197 18.07 -1.72 -2.29
N VAL A 198 18.79 -1.05 -1.41
CA VAL A 198 18.43 -0.92 0.02
C VAL A 198 18.10 0.52 0.31
N ALA A 199 17.01 0.78 1.02
CA ALA A 199 16.59 2.12 1.42
C ALA A 199 16.57 2.21 2.94
N VAL A 200 17.13 3.30 3.46
CA VAL A 200 17.02 3.71 4.86
C VAL A 200 16.34 5.07 4.90
N ARG A 201 15.43 5.27 5.85
CA ARG A 201 14.76 6.55 6.06
C ARG A 201 14.93 7.00 7.50
N THR A 202 15.20 8.29 7.65
CA THR A 202 15.21 8.97 8.93
C THR A 202 14.72 10.41 8.77
N TYR A 203 14.38 11.07 9.87
CA TYR A 203 13.93 12.46 9.90
C TYR A 203 14.90 13.29 10.70
N PHE A 204 15.17 14.48 10.23
CA PHE A 204 16.03 15.45 10.90
C PHE A 204 15.34 16.81 10.98
N THR A 205 15.60 17.55 12.03
CA THR A 205 15.33 18.98 12.08
C THR A 205 16.48 19.72 11.37
N SER A 206 16.15 20.64 10.49
CA SER A 206 17.12 21.37 9.69
C SER A 206 16.73 22.83 9.58
N PRO A 207 17.70 23.76 9.52
CA PRO A 207 17.44 25.17 9.17
C PRO A 207 16.80 25.33 7.79
N ARG A 208 16.86 24.30 6.93
CA ARG A 208 16.29 24.26 5.58
C ARG A 208 14.92 23.63 5.54
N HIS A 209 14.15 23.60 6.62
CA HIS A 209 12.83 22.99 6.67
C HIS A 209 11.79 23.68 5.75
N ASP A 210 12.05 24.93 5.33
CA ASP A 210 11.21 25.69 4.40
C ASP A 210 11.60 25.48 2.93
N ASP A 211 12.58 24.62 2.64
CA ASP A 211 12.98 24.34 1.25
C ASP A 211 11.87 23.54 0.55
N ASP A 212 11.39 24.07 -0.55
CA ASP A 212 10.25 23.56 -1.31
C ASP A 212 10.64 22.67 -2.50
N PHE A 213 11.89 22.19 -2.57
CA PHE A 213 12.34 21.19 -3.52
C PHE A 213 12.53 19.82 -2.89
N LEU A 214 12.16 18.77 -3.62
CA LEU A 214 12.60 17.40 -3.31
C LEU A 214 14.06 17.27 -3.79
N GLU A 215 14.97 17.03 -2.88
CA GLU A 215 16.41 17.04 -3.17
C GLU A 215 16.96 15.61 -3.29
N SER A 216 17.77 15.38 -4.33
CA SER A 216 18.49 14.13 -4.57
C SER A 216 19.98 14.40 -4.67
N TRP A 217 20.79 13.70 -3.89
CA TRP A 217 22.22 13.73 -3.93
C TRP A 217 22.74 12.49 -4.65
N LEU A 218 23.52 12.69 -5.71
CA LEU A 218 24.11 11.66 -6.55
C LEU A 218 25.63 11.79 -6.44
N GLU A 219 26.26 10.90 -5.69
CA GLU A 219 27.70 10.81 -5.52
C GLU A 219 28.26 9.54 -6.21
#